data_95eb936b5502ed897c1d4f63ee0774ae
#
_entry.id   95eb936b5502ed897c1d4f63ee0774ae
#
_cell.length_a   1.000
_cell.length_b   1.000
_cell.length_c   1.000
_cell.angle_alpha   90.00
_cell.angle_beta   90.00
_cell.angle_gamma   90.00
#
_symmetry.space_group_name_H-M   'P 1'
#
loop_
_entity.id
_entity.type
_entity.pdbx_description
1 polymer ?
#
loop_
_entity_poly.entity_id
_entity_poly.type
_entity_poly.pdbx_seq_one_letter_code
_entity_poly.pdbx_strand_id
1 'polypeptide(L)'
;MELNCDVQRKRKISDLRPIASIDTQLRIYYEHAEIGTDEVRMLFGQNISNSTVSRLKKLARAKMADMEIQYIFSRFCVNTEAAYAAWGIDVNDLERRKKKLAALKLLDA
;
A
#
# COMPACT_ATOMS: atom_id res chain seq x y z
N MET A 1 16.68 -8.62 -26.39
CA MET A 1 17.03 -7.26 -25.94
C MET A 1 15.80 -6.41 -25.77
N GLU A 2 15.08 -6.23 -26.82
CA GLU A 2 13.87 -5.42 -26.77
C GLU A 2 12.82 -5.98 -25.84
N LEU A 3 12.78 -7.31 -25.72
CA LEU A 3 11.86 -7.95 -24.82
C LEU A 3 12.07 -7.52 -23.38
N ASN A 4 13.33 -7.32 -22.99
CA ASN A 4 13.64 -6.88 -21.64
C ASN A 4 13.13 -5.46 -21.39
N CYS A 5 13.24 -4.59 -22.37
CA CYS A 5 12.73 -3.23 -22.26
C CYS A 5 11.22 -3.22 -22.11
N ASP A 6 10.54 -4.06 -22.91
CA ASP A 6 9.09 -4.15 -22.86
C ASP A 6 8.62 -4.70 -21.52
N VAL A 7 9.32 -5.70 -20.98
CA VAL A 7 9.00 -6.26 -19.67
C VAL A 7 9.14 -5.20 -18.59
N GLN A 8 10.20 -4.40 -18.67
CA GLN A 8 10.43 -3.34 -17.69
C GLN A 8 9.37 -2.25 -17.77
N ARG A 9 8.95 -1.89 -18.97
CA ARG A 9 7.91 -0.86 -19.15
C ARG A 9 6.55 -1.33 -18.66
N LYS A 10 6.29 -2.62 -18.82
CA LYS A 10 4.99 -3.22 -18.47
C LYS A 10 5.06 -3.93 -17.13
N ARG A 11 5.66 -3.26 -16.15
CA ARG A 11 5.71 -3.82 -14.81
C ARG A 11 4.29 -4.15 -14.35
N LYS A 12 4.10 -5.37 -13.87
CA LYS A 12 2.81 -5.80 -13.38
C LYS A 12 2.48 -5.09 -12.08
N ILE A 13 1.20 -4.83 -11.88
CA ILE A 13 0.75 -4.16 -10.67
C ILE A 13 1.14 -4.96 -9.43
N SER A 14 1.17 -6.28 -9.53
CA SER A 14 1.57 -7.16 -8.42
C SER A 14 3.04 -7.01 -8.04
N ASP A 15 3.85 -6.41 -8.91
CA ASP A 15 5.27 -6.20 -8.63
C ASP A 15 5.53 -4.89 -7.89
N LEU A 16 4.52 -4.06 -7.74
CA LEU A 16 4.67 -2.81 -7.02
C LEU A 16 4.82 -3.07 -5.53
N ARG A 17 5.71 -2.31 -4.91
CA ARG A 17 5.92 -2.35 -3.47
C ARG A 17 5.85 -0.95 -2.92
N PRO A 18 5.35 -0.77 -1.70
CA PRO A 18 5.34 0.55 -1.09
C PRO A 18 6.76 1.07 -0.93
N ILE A 19 6.93 2.35 -1.22
CA ILE A 19 8.22 3.04 -1.02
C ILE A 19 8.23 3.85 0.26
N ALA A 20 7.07 4.00 0.91
CA ALA A 20 6.97 4.76 2.14
C ALA A 20 7.72 4.07 3.28
N SER A 21 8.18 4.86 4.25
CA SER A 21 8.83 4.33 5.43
C SER A 21 7.86 3.45 6.23
N ILE A 22 8.42 2.62 7.10
CA ILE A 22 7.63 1.77 7.99
C ILE A 22 6.67 2.63 8.83
N ASP A 23 7.16 3.74 9.37
CA ASP A 23 6.33 4.65 10.17
C ASP A 23 5.17 5.20 9.37
N THR A 24 5.42 5.65 8.14
CA THR A 24 4.38 6.20 7.29
C THR A 24 3.34 5.15 6.95
N GLN A 25 3.77 3.94 6.60
CA GLN A 25 2.85 2.85 6.28
C GLN A 25 1.96 2.51 7.49
N LEU A 26 2.53 2.45 8.68
CA LEU A 26 1.77 2.15 9.88
C LEU A 26 0.84 3.28 10.27
N ARG A 27 1.30 4.53 10.14
CA ARG A 27 0.44 5.69 10.45
C ARG A 27 -0.79 5.72 9.56
N ILE A 28 -0.61 5.53 8.26
CA ILE A 28 -1.73 5.51 7.33
C ILE A 28 -2.70 4.40 7.72
N TYR A 29 -2.17 3.23 8.06
CA TYR A 29 -3.01 2.09 8.42
C TYR A 29 -3.85 2.36 9.66
N TYR A 30 -3.25 2.96 10.70
CA TYR A 30 -3.95 3.18 11.96
C TYR A 30 -4.77 4.46 11.99
N GLU A 31 -4.37 5.48 11.24
CA GLU A 31 -5.06 6.78 11.27
C GLU A 31 -6.26 6.84 10.34
N HIS A 32 -6.35 5.95 9.36
CA HIS A 32 -7.40 6.03 8.34
C HIS A 32 -8.17 4.73 8.23
N ALA A 33 -9.48 4.80 8.41
CA ALA A 33 -10.37 3.65 8.16
C ALA A 33 -10.51 3.41 6.65
N GLU A 34 -10.45 4.49 5.87
CA GLU A 34 -10.48 4.45 4.41
C GLU A 34 -9.38 5.35 3.87
N ILE A 35 -8.84 4.97 2.72
CA ILE A 35 -7.78 5.75 2.07
C ILE A 35 -8.16 6.05 0.63
N GLY A 36 -7.68 7.18 0.14
CA GLY A 36 -7.93 7.65 -1.21
C GLY A 36 -6.65 7.80 -2.01
N THR A 37 -6.73 8.56 -3.09
CA THR A 37 -5.61 8.75 -4.02
C THR A 37 -4.37 9.30 -3.32
N ASP A 38 -4.53 10.26 -2.42
CA ASP A 38 -3.39 10.87 -1.75
C ASP A 38 -2.60 9.86 -0.95
N GLU A 39 -3.28 9.00 -0.18
CA GLU A 39 -2.62 7.97 0.61
C GLU A 39 -1.98 6.91 -0.26
N VAL A 40 -2.61 6.56 -1.37
CA VAL A 40 -2.02 5.61 -2.32
C VAL A 40 -0.70 6.17 -2.84
N ARG A 41 -0.66 7.45 -3.19
CA ARG A 41 0.57 8.08 -3.66
C ARG A 41 1.61 8.22 -2.57
N MET A 42 1.18 8.45 -1.33
CA MET A 42 2.12 8.47 -0.21
C MET A 42 2.78 7.11 -0.03
N LEU A 43 2.03 6.03 -0.23
CA LEU A 43 2.56 4.68 -0.09
C LEU A 43 3.45 4.25 -1.25
N PHE A 44 3.03 4.49 -2.48
CA PHE A 44 3.68 3.93 -3.66
C PHE A 44 4.50 4.93 -4.46
N GLY A 45 4.34 6.22 -4.20
CA GLY A 45 5.10 7.26 -4.87
C GLY A 45 4.22 8.33 -5.50
N GLN A 46 4.70 9.57 -5.45
CA GLN A 46 3.93 10.69 -5.98
C GLN A 46 3.85 10.70 -7.51
N ASN A 47 4.77 9.98 -8.14
CA ASN A 47 4.89 9.99 -9.60
C ASN A 47 4.17 8.84 -10.29
N ILE A 48 3.50 7.97 -9.55
CA ILE A 48 2.75 6.88 -10.19
C ILE A 48 1.57 7.47 -10.97
N SER A 49 1.24 6.83 -12.09
CA SER A 49 0.19 7.33 -12.97
C SER A 49 -1.19 7.15 -12.34
N ASN A 50 -2.15 7.93 -12.85
CA ASN A 50 -3.54 7.80 -12.42
C ASN A 50 -4.08 6.39 -12.72
N SER A 51 -3.66 5.78 -13.82
CA SER A 51 -4.10 4.43 -14.13
C SER A 51 -3.53 3.42 -13.16
N THR A 52 -2.31 3.61 -12.66
CA THR A 52 -1.74 2.76 -11.62
C THR A 52 -2.53 2.89 -10.32
N VAL A 53 -2.85 4.13 -9.92
CA VAL A 53 -3.69 4.38 -8.75
C VAL A 53 -5.03 3.65 -8.88
N SER A 54 -5.66 3.76 -10.05
CA SER A 54 -6.94 3.10 -10.30
C SER A 54 -6.84 1.59 -10.18
N ARG A 55 -5.77 1.00 -10.69
CA ARG A 55 -5.54 -0.44 -10.59
C ARG A 55 -5.35 -0.88 -9.16
N LEU A 56 -4.58 -0.11 -8.39
CA LEU A 56 -4.38 -0.41 -6.97
C LEU A 56 -5.70 -0.37 -6.21
N LYS A 57 -6.51 0.66 -6.47
CA LYS A 57 -7.84 0.76 -5.85
C LYS A 57 -8.75 -0.39 -6.28
N LYS A 58 -8.65 -0.81 -7.52
CA LYS A 58 -9.46 -1.92 -8.03
C LYS A 58 -9.14 -3.21 -7.30
N LEU A 59 -7.85 -3.46 -7.05
CA LEU A 59 -7.44 -4.63 -6.26
C LEU A 59 -7.99 -4.56 -4.84
N ALA A 60 -7.95 -3.37 -4.25
CA ALA A 60 -8.49 -3.17 -2.91
C ALA A 60 -9.99 -3.41 -2.86
N ARG A 61 -10.73 -2.95 -3.88
CA ARG A 61 -12.17 -3.15 -3.95
C ARG A 61 -12.54 -4.63 -4.11
N ALA A 62 -11.75 -5.35 -4.90
CA ALA A 62 -11.95 -6.80 -5.05
C ALA A 62 -11.76 -7.50 -3.70
N LYS A 63 -10.75 -7.05 -2.92
CA LYS A 63 -10.52 -7.61 -1.59
C LYS A 63 -11.63 -7.23 -0.63
N MET A 64 -12.18 -6.02 -0.74
CA MET A 64 -13.33 -5.61 0.05
C MET A 64 -14.52 -6.52 -0.19
N ALA A 65 -14.76 -6.88 -1.46
CA ALA A 65 -15.85 -7.80 -1.80
C ALA A 65 -15.62 -9.18 -1.17
N ASP A 66 -14.39 -9.68 -1.22
CA ASP A 66 -14.05 -10.95 -0.59
C ASP A 66 -14.26 -10.94 0.92
N MET A 67 -13.99 -9.81 1.55
CA MET A 67 -14.13 -9.63 2.99
C MET A 67 -15.53 -9.16 3.40
N GLU A 68 -16.43 -9.01 2.42
CA GLU A 68 -17.79 -8.54 2.63
C GLU A 68 -17.86 -7.17 3.29
N ILE A 69 -16.90 -6.30 2.95
CA ILE A 69 -16.86 -4.93 3.44
C ILE A 69 -17.61 -4.02 2.47
N GLN A 70 -18.51 -3.19 2.98
CA GLN A 70 -19.23 -2.23 2.17
C GLN A 70 -18.57 -0.85 2.27
N TYR A 71 -18.84 0.01 1.27
CA TYR A 71 -18.36 1.39 1.31
C TYR A 71 -19.01 2.12 2.48
N ILE A 72 -18.20 2.78 3.28
CA ILE A 72 -18.67 3.49 4.46
C ILE A 72 -18.89 4.98 4.17
N PHE A 73 -17.87 5.64 3.62
CA PHE A 73 -17.91 7.10 3.44
C PHE A 73 -17.92 7.52 1.98
N SER A 74 -17.14 6.88 1.13
CA SER A 74 -16.99 7.34 -0.25
C SER A 74 -16.63 6.16 -1.16
N ARG A 75 -17.29 6.15 -2.32
CA ARG A 75 -16.95 5.17 -3.35
C ARG A 75 -15.60 5.46 -4.01
N PHE A 76 -15.03 6.63 -3.75
CA PHE A 76 -13.72 6.99 -4.29
C PHE A 76 -12.57 6.53 -3.41
N CYS A 77 -12.88 6.14 -2.18
CA CYS A 77 -11.90 5.59 -1.25
C CYS A 77 -12.03 4.08 -1.15
N VAL A 78 -11.05 3.46 -0.52
CA VAL A 78 -11.06 2.02 -0.28
C VAL A 78 -10.78 1.76 1.19
N ASN A 79 -11.30 0.65 1.70
CA ASN A 79 -11.07 0.23 3.06
C ASN A 79 -9.58 -0.04 3.27
N THR A 80 -9.00 0.51 4.33
CA THR A 80 -7.57 0.44 4.58
C THR A 80 -7.09 -1.00 4.79
N GLU A 81 -7.80 -1.78 5.61
CA GLU A 81 -7.40 -3.17 5.86
C GLU A 81 -7.43 -4.00 4.60
N ALA A 82 -8.51 -3.85 3.81
CA ALA A 82 -8.64 -4.59 2.56
C ALA A 82 -7.57 -4.17 1.56
N ALA A 83 -7.28 -2.87 1.51
CA ALA A 83 -6.24 -2.34 0.61
C ALA A 83 -4.87 -2.92 0.95
N TYR A 84 -4.50 -2.88 2.22
CA TYR A 84 -3.20 -3.43 2.65
C TYR A 84 -3.11 -4.92 2.35
N ALA A 85 -4.19 -5.66 2.62
CA ALA A 85 -4.23 -7.09 2.30
C ALA A 85 -4.08 -7.34 0.80
N ALA A 86 -4.79 -6.55 -0.02
CA ALA A 86 -4.75 -6.69 -1.47
C ALA A 86 -3.37 -6.37 -2.04
N TRP A 87 -2.67 -5.41 -1.44
CA TRP A 87 -1.36 -4.96 -1.90
C TRP A 87 -0.20 -5.74 -1.28
N GLY A 88 -0.49 -6.72 -0.44
CA GLY A 88 0.54 -7.55 0.17
C GLY A 88 1.34 -6.87 1.27
N ILE A 89 0.78 -5.84 1.88
CA ILE A 89 1.43 -5.15 3.00
C ILE A 89 1.05 -5.84 4.29
N ASP A 90 2.03 -6.46 4.94
CA ASP A 90 1.83 -7.20 6.18
C ASP A 90 2.10 -6.28 7.37
N VAL A 91 1.02 -5.84 8.02
CA VAL A 91 1.11 -4.93 9.17
C VAL A 91 1.89 -5.56 10.32
N ASN A 92 1.72 -6.85 10.53
CA ASN A 92 2.45 -7.54 11.61
C ASN A 92 3.95 -7.53 11.35
N ASP A 93 4.36 -7.66 10.09
CA ASP A 93 5.76 -7.58 9.72
C ASP A 93 6.30 -6.16 9.93
N LEU A 94 5.52 -5.15 9.57
CA LEU A 94 5.89 -3.75 9.79
C LEU A 94 6.08 -3.46 11.27
N GLU A 95 5.19 -3.94 12.11
CA GLU A 95 5.28 -3.77 13.55
C GLU A 95 6.53 -4.43 14.11
N ARG A 96 6.84 -5.63 13.65
CA ARG A 96 8.03 -6.35 14.07
C ARG A 96 9.30 -5.60 13.66
N ARG A 97 9.34 -5.08 12.44
CA ARG A 97 10.48 -4.31 11.95
C ARG A 97 10.65 -3.00 12.74
N LYS A 98 9.53 -2.37 13.08
CA LYS A 98 9.57 -1.14 13.87
C LYS A 98 10.17 -1.39 15.23
N LYS A 99 9.81 -2.49 15.88
CA LYS A 99 10.39 -2.86 17.18
C LYS A 99 11.89 -3.10 17.08
N LYS A 100 12.33 -3.80 16.04
CA LYS A 100 13.75 -4.04 15.82
C LYS A 100 14.51 -2.74 15.60
N LEU A 101 13.93 -1.84 14.83
CA LEU A 101 14.54 -0.54 14.56
C LEU A 101 14.71 0.28 15.85
N ALA A 102 13.68 0.28 16.70
CA ALA A 102 13.73 0.97 17.97
C ALA A 102 14.82 0.38 18.87
N ALA A 103 14.96 -0.94 18.89
CA ALA A 103 16.00 -1.62 19.66
C ALA A 103 17.39 -1.24 19.15
N LEU A 104 17.57 -1.15 17.84
CA LEU A 104 18.85 -0.76 17.25
C LEU A 104 19.20 0.67 17.62
N LYS A 105 18.22 1.57 17.63
CA LYS A 105 18.44 2.96 18.02
C LYS A 105 18.88 3.08 19.47
N LEU A 106 18.31 2.27 20.34
CA LEU A 106 18.70 2.22 21.74
C LEU A 106 20.13 1.76 21.92
N LEU A 107 20.57 0.80 21.12
CA LEU A 107 21.94 0.32 21.16
C LEU A 107 22.94 1.36 20.67
N ASP A 108 22.54 2.20 19.72
CA ASP A 108 23.39 3.24 19.17
C ASP A 108 23.47 4.47 20.08
N ALA A 109 22.53 4.60 20.98
CA ALA A 109 22.51 5.72 21.94
C ALA A 109 23.47 5.48 23.16
#